data_234f7e14a3d7b7ecf9cbdb8477f046a0
#
_entry.id   234f7e14a3d7b7ecf9cbdb8477f046a0
#
_cell.length_a   1.000
_cell.length_b   1.000
_cell.length_c   1.000
_cell.angle_alpha   90.00
_cell.angle_beta   90.00
_cell.angle_gamma   90.00
#
_symmetry.space_group_name_H-M   'P 1'
#
loop_
_entity.id
_entity.type
_entity.pdbx_description
1 polymer ?
#
loop_
_entity_poly.entity_id
_entity_poly.type
_entity_poly.pdbx_seq_one_letter_code
_entity_poly.pdbx_strand_id
1 'polypeptide(L)' 'MEYNVPRAKLAEAEKITPGFNSPTISSLEDPDWCAIRVMVKRGEVISIMERLEALGASAILETRITNCRL' A
#
# COMPACT_ATOMS: atom_id res chain seq x y z
N MET A 1 5.50 3.81 0.52
CA MET A 1 5.11 2.53 1.12
C MET A 1 4.77 1.53 0.03
N GLU A 2 5.20 0.31 0.21
CA GLU A 2 4.89 -0.78 -0.71
C GLU A 2 4.41 -1.98 0.09
N TYR A 3 3.48 -2.73 -0.48
CA TYR A 3 2.99 -3.95 0.16
C TYR A 3 2.30 -4.85 -0.86
N ASN A 4 2.15 -6.11 -0.50
CA ASN A 4 1.36 -7.08 -1.26
C ASN A 4 0.03 -7.29 -0.56
N VAL A 5 -1.02 -7.47 -1.33
CA VAL A 5 -2.37 -7.66 -0.77
C VAL A 5 -3.13 -8.66 -1.62
N PRO A 6 -3.99 -9.51 -1.02
CA PRO A 6 -4.87 -10.37 -1.80
C PRO A 6 -5.73 -9.51 -2.74
N ARG A 7 -5.85 -9.95 -3.99
CA ARG A 7 -6.63 -9.20 -4.98
C ARG A 7 -8.07 -8.99 -4.52
N ALA A 8 -8.64 -9.95 -3.79
CA ALA A 8 -9.99 -9.83 -3.25
C ALA A 8 -10.14 -8.69 -2.23
N LYS A 9 -9.01 -8.19 -1.67
CA LYS A 9 -8.99 -7.12 -0.68
C LYS A 9 -8.50 -5.79 -1.25
N LEU A 10 -8.28 -5.73 -2.57
CA LEU A 10 -7.71 -4.55 -3.21
C LEU A 10 -8.53 -3.28 -2.97
N ALA A 11 -9.84 -3.36 -3.09
CA ALA A 11 -10.72 -2.20 -2.91
C ALA A 11 -10.62 -1.62 -1.49
N GLU A 12 -10.53 -2.49 -0.48
CA GLU A 12 -10.37 -2.04 0.91
C GLU A 12 -8.98 -1.46 1.15
N ALA A 13 -7.95 -2.06 0.54
CA ALA A 13 -6.58 -1.54 0.65
C ALA A 13 -6.48 -0.14 0.04
N GLU A 14 -7.12 0.11 -1.08
CA GLU A 14 -7.13 1.42 -1.72
C GLU A 14 -7.78 2.50 -0.83
N LYS A 15 -8.76 2.12 -0.02
CA LYS A 15 -9.36 3.05 0.94
C LYS A 15 -8.41 3.40 2.08
N ILE A 16 -7.55 2.46 2.49
CA ILE A 16 -6.56 2.69 3.53
C ILE A 16 -5.42 3.55 3.01
N THR A 17 -4.99 3.31 1.77
CA THR A 17 -3.87 4.03 1.14
C THR A 17 -4.27 4.61 -0.20
N PRO A 18 -5.05 5.70 -0.21
CA PRO A 18 -5.50 6.29 -1.47
C PRO A 18 -4.39 7.03 -2.23
N GLY A 19 -3.31 7.41 -1.56
CA GLY A 19 -2.23 8.17 -2.18
C GLY A 19 -2.65 9.61 -2.49
N PHE A 20 -1.84 10.30 -3.29
CA PHE A 20 -2.13 11.69 -3.69
C PHE A 20 -3.03 11.75 -4.91
N ASN A 21 -2.78 10.95 -5.92
CA ASN A 21 -3.65 10.83 -7.08
C ASN A 21 -4.34 9.48 -7.08
N SER A 22 -3.55 8.42 -6.96
CA SER A 22 -4.03 7.06 -6.79
C SER A 22 -2.81 6.17 -6.55
N PRO A 23 -2.99 4.98 -5.95
CA PRO A 23 -1.87 4.07 -5.79
C PRO A 23 -1.46 3.45 -7.12
N THR A 24 -0.20 3.02 -7.21
CA THR A 24 0.28 2.19 -8.32
C THR A 24 -0.01 0.74 -7.96
N ILE A 25 -0.66 0.03 -8.86
CA ILE A 25 -1.02 -1.37 -8.65
C ILE A 25 -0.32 -2.20 -9.71
N SER A 26 0.38 -3.26 -9.27
CA SER A 26 1.09 -4.16 -10.16
C SER A 26 0.64 -5.59 -9.92
N SER A 27 0.50 -6.35 -11.01
CA SER A 27 0.19 -7.78 -10.90
C SER A 27 1.42 -8.54 -10.45
N LEU A 28 1.21 -9.52 -9.58
CA LEU A 28 2.26 -10.46 -9.19
C LEU A 28 2.15 -11.72 -10.05
N GLU A 29 3.16 -12.59 -9.98
CA GLU A 29 3.12 -13.86 -10.67
C GLU A 29 1.92 -14.69 -10.20
N ASP A 30 1.61 -14.64 -8.90
CA ASP A 30 0.40 -15.23 -8.35
C ASP A 30 -0.79 -14.32 -8.67
N PRO A 31 -1.78 -14.77 -9.47
CA PRO A 31 -2.90 -13.91 -9.88
C PRO A 31 -3.84 -13.54 -8.73
N ASP A 32 -3.77 -14.23 -7.60
CA ASP A 32 -4.61 -13.94 -6.42
C ASP A 32 -4.06 -12.80 -5.57
N TRP A 33 -2.87 -12.29 -5.91
CA TRP A 33 -2.20 -11.23 -5.19
C TRP A 33 -1.80 -10.09 -6.12
N CYS A 34 -1.70 -8.90 -5.56
CA CYS A 34 -1.14 -7.76 -6.28
C CYS A 34 -0.24 -6.95 -5.35
N ALA A 35 0.65 -6.16 -5.96
CA ALA A 35 1.55 -5.26 -5.25
C ALA A 35 1.04 -3.84 -5.38
N ILE A 36 1.14 -3.07 -4.29
CA ILE A 36 0.74 -1.68 -4.27
C ILE A 36 1.93 -0.83 -3.87
N ARG A 37 2.13 0.27 -4.61
CA ARG A 37 3.06 1.33 -4.24
C ARG A 37 2.26 2.60 -4.08
N VAL A 38 2.44 3.28 -2.95
CA VAL A 38 1.63 4.46 -2.64
C VAL A 38 2.41 5.40 -1.71
N MET A 39 2.14 6.69 -1.84
CA MET A 39 2.69 7.69 -0.92
C MET A 39 1.73 7.87 0.24
N VAL A 40 2.28 7.85 1.45
CA VAL A 40 1.51 8.06 2.67
C VAL A 40 2.18 9.14 3.51
N LYS A 41 1.41 9.81 4.35
CA LYS A 41 1.95 10.82 5.26
C LYS A 41 2.75 10.12 6.35
N ARG A 42 3.92 10.69 6.68
CA ARG A 42 4.84 10.09 7.67
C ARG A 42 4.16 9.79 8.99
N GLY A 43 3.33 10.70 9.49
CA GLY A 43 2.66 10.53 10.77
C GLY A 43 1.59 9.45 10.81
N GLU A 44 1.21 8.91 9.65
CA GLU A 44 0.17 7.90 9.54
C GLU A 44 0.71 6.49 9.29
N VAL A 45 2.03 6.34 9.11
CA VAL A 45 2.65 5.07 8.68
C VAL A 45 2.30 3.92 9.61
N ILE A 46 2.49 4.08 10.92
CA ILE A 46 2.27 2.99 11.88
C ILE A 46 0.80 2.55 11.86
N SER A 47 -0.12 3.50 11.92
CA SER A 47 -1.55 3.22 11.89
C SER A 47 -1.95 2.49 10.60
N ILE A 48 -1.42 2.94 9.47
CA ILE A 48 -1.70 2.32 8.17
C ILE A 48 -1.16 0.90 8.12
N MET A 49 0.07 0.67 8.60
CA MET A 49 0.64 -0.68 8.64
C MET A 49 -0.20 -1.64 9.45
N GLU A 50 -0.69 -1.21 10.61
CA GLU A 50 -1.56 -2.03 11.44
C GLU A 50 -2.86 -2.39 10.73
N ARG A 51 -3.46 -1.41 10.04
CA ARG A 51 -4.70 -1.63 9.30
C ARG A 51 -4.49 -2.56 8.12
N LEU A 52 -3.37 -2.42 7.41
CA LEU A 52 -3.03 -3.30 6.30
C LEU A 52 -2.77 -4.73 6.77
N GLU A 53 -2.07 -4.91 7.88
CA GLU A 53 -1.86 -6.23 8.45
C GLU A 53 -3.17 -6.90 8.80
N ALA A 54 -4.09 -6.16 9.42
CA ALA A 54 -5.42 -6.68 9.77
C ALA A 54 -6.22 -7.08 8.53
N LEU A 55 -5.98 -6.42 7.41
CA LEU A 55 -6.63 -6.73 6.14
C LEU A 55 -6.07 -7.98 5.46
N GLY A 56 -4.87 -8.39 5.84
CA GLY A 56 -4.18 -9.53 5.23
C GLY A 56 -3.06 -9.16 4.28
N ALA A 57 -2.63 -7.90 4.28
CA ALA A 57 -1.48 -7.48 3.49
C ALA A 57 -0.19 -8.08 4.05
N SER A 58 0.81 -8.25 3.21
CA SER A 58 2.11 -8.79 3.58
C SER A 58 3.23 -8.02 2.91
N ALA A 59 4.47 -8.28 3.33
CA ALA A 59 5.65 -7.62 2.80
C ALA A 59 5.51 -6.09 2.81
N ILE A 60 5.01 -5.55 3.93
CA ILE A 60 4.76 -4.12 4.05
C ILE A 60 6.07 -3.40 4.33
N LEU A 61 6.45 -2.50 3.42
CA LEU A 61 7.71 -1.76 3.48
C LEU A 61 7.46 -0.26 3.50
N GLU A 62 8.24 0.43 4.31
CA GLU A 62 8.29 1.89 4.31
C GLU A 62 9.59 2.33 3.65
N THR A 63 9.50 3.27 2.69
CA THR A 63 10.67 3.89 2.08
C THR A 63 10.54 5.39 2.26
N ARG A 64 11.61 6.03 2.73
CA ARG A 64 11.61 7.49 2.89
C ARG A 64 11.87 8.18 1.58
N ILE A 65 11.15 9.28 1.34
CA ILE A 65 11.37 10.14 0.20
C ILE A 65 12.17 11.34 0.66
N THR A 66 13.36 11.52 0.11
CA THR A 66 14.24 12.62 0.51
C THR A 66 14.01 13.89 -0.29
N ASN A 67 13.40 13.79 -1.46
CA ASN A 67 13.10 14.93 -2.33
C ASN A 67 11.88 14.60 -3.17
N CYS A 68 10.88 15.48 -3.17
CA CYS A 68 9.63 15.23 -3.85
C CYS A 68 8.98 16.54 -4.29
N ARG A 69 8.40 16.54 -5.50
CA ARG A 69 7.59 17.65 -6.00
C ARG A 69 6.20 17.09 -6.31
N LEU A 70 5.22 17.66 -5.66
CA LEU A 70 3.81 17.23 -5.82
C LEU A 70 3.04 18.16 -6.73
#